data_41487e59294243a8f6c1c0d8a96bbb6a
#
_entry.id   41487e59294243a8f6c1c0d8a96bbb6a
#
_cell.length_a   1.000
_cell.length_b   1.000
_cell.length_c   1.000
_cell.angle_alpha   90.00
_cell.angle_beta   90.00
_cell.angle_gamma   90.00
#
_symmetry.space_group_name_H-M   'P 1'
#
loop_
_entity.id
_entity.type
_entity.pdbx_description
1 polymer ?
#
loop_
_entity_poly.entity_id
_entity_poly.type
_entity_poly.pdbx_seq_one_letter_code
_entity_poly.pdbx_strand_id
1 'polypeptide(L)'
;MHPRVGLHQVAFLDESTTAFLDHCRRIGVQHTTLVSPSLMRAGGVDEAQQALAAGAPQVEAVNHQFAVYPDLDNDRGQATEKLLQAIDIAAALGASSVYLQTGGRGYLTWEQAAERFTALIAPCTAAAAAQGVRVLVENASSFNADIHIAHTLADTITLAELAGIGLCIEWHACWMEAGLKALLRQAIPMTGLMQVSDYVLGDRTAPCRAVPGDGVIPLDRILGDVLEAGYEGVFDIELVGPRIAAEGARAATRRAAQRVSEILTRLGA
;
A
#
# COMPACT_ATOMS: atom_id res chain seq x y z
N MET A 1 17.61 5.93 -11.03
CA MET A 1 16.38 5.28 -10.52
C MET A 1 15.24 5.70 -11.42
N HIS A 2 14.35 4.78 -11.82
CA HIS A 2 13.18 5.12 -12.65
C HIS A 2 12.23 6.03 -11.85
N PRO A 3 11.66 7.10 -12.45
CA PRO A 3 10.87 8.12 -11.71
C PRO A 3 9.60 7.56 -11.07
N ARG A 4 9.05 6.46 -11.59
CA ARG A 4 7.82 5.83 -11.07
C ARG A 4 8.08 4.78 -9.99
N VAL A 5 9.31 4.65 -9.48
CA VAL A 5 9.63 3.75 -8.36
C VAL A 5 9.43 4.47 -7.04
N GLY A 6 8.59 3.89 -6.19
CA GLY A 6 8.36 4.27 -4.81
C GLY A 6 8.94 3.26 -3.82
N LEU A 7 9.04 3.65 -2.56
CA LEU A 7 9.51 2.78 -1.48
C LEU A 7 8.62 2.92 -0.24
N HIS A 8 8.17 1.78 0.28
CA HIS A 8 7.32 1.67 1.46
C HIS A 8 8.14 1.64 2.75
N GLN A 9 7.71 2.38 3.77
CA GLN A 9 8.39 2.49 5.06
C GLN A 9 8.36 1.19 5.90
N VAL A 10 7.50 0.22 5.58
CA VAL A 10 7.27 -0.99 6.42
C VAL A 10 8.54 -1.79 6.73
N ALA A 11 9.55 -1.74 5.87
CA ALA A 11 10.85 -2.38 6.12
C ALA A 11 11.70 -1.65 7.18
N PHE A 12 11.30 -0.48 7.64
CA PHE A 12 12.06 0.44 8.50
C PHE A 12 11.29 0.83 9.77
N LEU A 13 10.37 0.00 10.25
CA LEU A 13 9.54 0.32 11.42
C LEU A 13 10.35 0.54 12.70
N ASP A 14 11.54 -0.06 12.79
CA ASP A 14 12.47 0.10 13.92
C ASP A 14 13.37 1.35 13.79
N GLU A 15 13.25 2.10 12.69
CA GLU A 15 14.01 3.31 12.43
C GLU A 15 13.11 4.57 12.46
N SER A 16 13.73 5.76 12.56
CA SER A 16 12.98 7.01 12.44
C SER A 16 12.53 7.26 11.00
N THR A 17 11.44 8.02 10.83
CA THR A 17 10.97 8.44 9.51
C THR A 17 12.03 9.20 8.73
N THR A 18 12.81 10.06 9.41
CA THR A 18 13.95 10.77 8.80
C THR A 18 15.01 9.80 8.26
N ALA A 19 15.35 8.75 9.02
CA ALA A 19 16.36 7.78 8.60
C ALA A 19 15.92 6.98 7.36
N PHE A 20 14.63 6.64 7.27
CA PHE A 20 14.01 6.04 6.10
C PHE A 20 14.03 6.99 4.88
N LEU A 21 13.56 8.22 5.04
CA LEU A 21 13.51 9.21 3.95
C LEU A 21 14.92 9.56 3.44
N ASP A 22 15.91 9.65 4.33
CA ASP A 22 17.32 9.82 3.97
C ASP A 22 17.86 8.62 3.18
N HIS A 23 17.44 7.40 3.51
CA HIS A 23 17.77 6.22 2.72
C HIS A 23 17.20 6.31 1.30
N CYS A 24 15.91 6.64 1.15
CA CYS A 24 15.26 6.83 -0.15
C CYS A 24 15.98 7.86 -1.00
N ARG A 25 16.30 9.03 -0.43
CA ARG A 25 17.07 10.09 -1.11
C ARG A 25 18.42 9.59 -1.60
N ARG A 26 19.19 8.87 -0.75
CA ARG A 26 20.51 8.33 -1.09
C ARG A 26 20.50 7.32 -2.22
N ILE A 27 19.45 6.53 -2.34
CA ILE A 27 19.31 5.55 -3.44
C ILE A 27 18.59 6.13 -4.67
N GLY A 28 18.15 7.40 -4.62
CA GLY A 28 17.54 8.11 -5.74
C GLY A 28 16.09 7.78 -5.99
N VAL A 29 15.37 7.23 -5.02
CA VAL A 29 13.91 7.03 -5.06
C VAL A 29 13.22 8.38 -4.84
N GLN A 30 12.15 8.67 -5.61
CA GLN A 30 11.47 9.96 -5.60
C GLN A 30 10.11 9.94 -4.92
N HIS A 31 9.53 8.75 -4.68
CA HIS A 31 8.22 8.56 -4.06
C HIS A 31 8.32 7.64 -2.85
N THR A 32 7.54 7.91 -1.83
CA THR A 32 7.53 7.09 -0.61
C THR A 32 6.12 6.87 -0.10
N THR A 33 5.90 5.73 0.54
CA THR A 33 4.74 5.46 1.35
C THR A 33 5.14 5.45 2.82
N LEU A 34 4.49 6.28 3.64
CA LEU A 34 4.69 6.32 5.08
C LEU A 34 3.59 5.56 5.81
N VAL A 35 3.88 5.07 7.02
CA VAL A 35 2.92 4.33 7.83
C VAL A 35 2.31 5.21 8.93
N SER A 36 0.99 5.17 9.07
CA SER A 36 0.26 6.01 10.03
C SER A 36 0.73 5.86 11.48
N PRO A 37 1.11 4.67 12.00
CA PRO A 37 1.65 4.57 13.35
C PRO A 37 2.91 5.42 13.59
N SER A 38 3.80 5.52 12.61
CA SER A 38 5.01 6.35 12.72
C SER A 38 4.68 7.85 12.70
N LEU A 39 3.63 8.24 11.98
CA LEU A 39 3.19 9.63 11.84
C LEU A 39 2.35 10.09 13.05
N MET A 40 1.51 9.21 13.60
CA MET A 40 0.61 9.53 14.71
C MET A 40 1.30 9.55 16.09
N ARG A 41 2.55 9.09 16.20
CA ARG A 41 3.34 9.26 17.41
C ARG A 41 3.67 10.75 17.66
N ALA A 42 3.95 11.13 18.89
CA ALA A 42 4.33 12.50 19.22
C ALA A 42 5.53 12.98 18.37
N GLY A 43 5.36 14.10 17.66
CA GLY A 43 6.37 14.68 16.76
C GLY A 43 6.57 13.95 15.43
N GLY A 44 5.81 12.89 15.13
CA GLY A 44 6.00 12.12 13.89
C GLY A 44 5.70 12.90 12.61
N VAL A 45 4.68 13.75 12.62
CA VAL A 45 4.35 14.63 11.49
C VAL A 45 5.43 15.71 11.32
N ASP A 46 5.85 16.35 12.40
CA ASP A 46 6.89 17.39 12.36
C ASP A 46 8.22 16.83 11.81
N GLU A 47 8.57 15.62 12.23
CA GLU A 47 9.76 14.91 11.71
C GLU A 47 9.67 14.70 10.20
N ALA A 48 8.54 14.21 9.70
CA ALA A 48 8.32 14.00 8.27
C ALA A 48 8.36 15.33 7.50
N GLN A 49 7.68 16.37 7.98
CA GLN A 49 7.66 17.70 7.36
C GLN A 49 9.07 18.32 7.29
N GLN A 50 9.86 18.21 8.36
CA GLN A 50 11.24 18.69 8.37
C GLN A 50 12.10 17.96 7.34
N ALA A 51 11.95 16.64 7.22
CA ALA A 51 12.68 15.87 6.21
C ALA A 51 12.26 16.27 4.77
N LEU A 52 10.96 16.47 4.52
CA LEU A 52 10.44 16.93 3.23
C LEU A 52 10.98 18.32 2.88
N ALA A 53 11.00 19.26 3.83
CA ALA A 53 11.59 20.59 3.64
C ALA A 53 13.09 20.54 3.36
N ALA A 54 13.79 19.50 3.84
CA ALA A 54 15.21 19.24 3.55
C ALA A 54 15.44 18.48 2.22
N GLY A 55 14.42 18.30 1.38
CA GLY A 55 14.51 17.68 0.07
C GLY A 55 14.41 16.14 0.09
N ALA A 56 13.68 15.58 1.05
CA ALA A 56 13.31 14.16 1.01
C ALA A 56 12.36 13.87 -0.18
N PRO A 57 12.24 12.60 -0.60
CA PRO A 57 11.29 12.17 -1.63
C PRO A 57 9.85 12.51 -1.25
N GLN A 58 9.01 12.72 -2.27
CA GLN A 58 7.58 12.99 -2.11
C GLN A 58 6.86 11.85 -1.39
N VAL A 59 5.92 12.18 -0.52
CA VAL A 59 5.00 11.19 0.07
C VAL A 59 3.88 10.93 -0.92
N GLU A 60 3.82 9.72 -1.46
CA GLU A 60 2.78 9.30 -2.40
C GLU A 60 1.52 8.82 -1.66
N ALA A 61 1.73 8.05 -0.61
CA ALA A 61 0.63 7.50 0.17
C ALA A 61 0.96 7.42 1.67
N VAL A 62 -0.11 7.38 2.48
CA VAL A 62 -0.05 6.97 3.87
C VAL A 62 -0.77 5.63 4.02
N ASN A 63 -0.06 4.61 4.53
CA ASN A 63 -0.66 3.32 4.90
C ASN A 63 -1.38 3.44 6.23
N HIS A 64 -2.61 2.93 6.31
CA HIS A 64 -3.42 2.94 7.52
C HIS A 64 -4.17 1.64 7.72
N GLN A 65 -4.19 1.14 8.97
CA GLN A 65 -5.05 0.03 9.38
C GLN A 65 -6.35 0.60 9.96
N PHE A 66 -7.49 0.33 9.29
CA PHE A 66 -8.77 0.95 9.63
C PHE A 66 -9.36 0.36 10.93
N ALA A 67 -10.22 -0.67 10.83
CA ALA A 67 -10.87 -1.27 12.00
C ALA A 67 -10.07 -2.50 12.48
N VAL A 68 -8.89 -2.24 13.05
CA VAL A 68 -8.02 -3.29 13.61
C VAL A 68 -7.97 -3.10 15.12
N TYR A 69 -8.57 -4.07 15.84
CA TYR A 69 -8.70 -4.06 17.30
C TYR A 69 -9.32 -2.76 17.89
N PRO A 70 -10.66 -2.62 17.89
CA PRO A 70 -11.64 -3.65 17.53
C PRO A 70 -11.80 -3.81 16.01
N ASP A 71 -12.24 -5.01 15.60
CA ASP A 71 -12.61 -5.33 14.22
C ASP A 71 -13.94 -4.65 13.79
N LEU A 72 -14.34 -4.81 12.52
CA LEU A 72 -15.54 -4.19 11.95
C LEU A 72 -16.82 -4.52 12.73
N ASP A 73 -16.94 -5.72 13.29
CA ASP A 73 -18.08 -6.15 14.08
C ASP A 73 -18.25 -5.30 15.36
N ASN A 74 -17.14 -4.99 16.00
CA ASN A 74 -17.08 -4.36 17.30
C ASN A 74 -16.75 -2.86 17.27
N ASP A 75 -16.32 -2.30 16.14
CA ASP A 75 -16.01 -0.87 16.03
C ASP A 75 -17.26 0.00 16.26
N ARG A 76 -17.12 1.07 16.97
CA ARG A 76 -18.18 2.04 17.31
C ARG A 76 -17.86 3.46 16.84
N GLY A 77 -17.00 3.58 15.82
CA GLY A 77 -16.58 4.84 15.22
C GLY A 77 -15.11 5.17 15.45
N GLN A 78 -14.39 4.38 16.24
CA GLN A 78 -12.97 4.62 16.51
C GLN A 78 -12.12 4.56 15.23
N ALA A 79 -12.44 3.63 14.32
CA ALA A 79 -11.77 3.51 13.04
C ALA A 79 -11.98 4.77 12.18
N THR A 80 -13.22 5.28 12.12
CA THR A 80 -13.54 6.53 11.43
C THR A 80 -12.73 7.71 11.94
N GLU A 81 -12.67 7.88 13.29
CA GLU A 81 -11.90 8.98 13.90
C GLU A 81 -10.40 8.90 13.57
N LYS A 82 -9.81 7.71 13.65
CA LYS A 82 -8.39 7.50 13.32
C LYS A 82 -8.10 7.72 11.84
N LEU A 83 -9.01 7.30 10.94
CA LEU A 83 -8.83 7.52 9.51
C LEU A 83 -8.95 9.01 9.15
N LEU A 84 -9.86 9.77 9.77
CA LEU A 84 -9.91 11.22 9.60
C LEU A 84 -8.58 11.89 9.97
N GLN A 85 -7.98 11.48 11.10
CA GLN A 85 -6.64 11.95 11.48
C GLN A 85 -5.56 11.56 10.46
N ALA A 86 -5.61 10.34 9.92
CA ALA A 86 -4.67 9.89 8.89
C ALA A 86 -4.81 10.70 7.59
N ILE A 87 -6.04 11.07 7.22
CA ILE A 87 -6.33 11.93 6.05
C ILE A 87 -5.77 13.34 6.26
N ASP A 88 -5.99 13.94 7.44
CA ASP A 88 -5.43 15.26 7.78
C ASP A 88 -3.90 15.25 7.71
N ILE A 89 -3.27 14.19 8.23
CA ILE A 89 -1.81 13.99 8.16
C ILE A 89 -1.35 13.85 6.71
N ALA A 90 -2.04 13.03 5.91
CA ALA A 90 -1.70 12.83 4.50
C ALA A 90 -1.76 14.17 3.73
N ALA A 91 -2.82 14.95 3.93
CA ALA A 91 -2.96 16.27 3.34
C ALA A 91 -1.83 17.22 3.78
N ALA A 92 -1.49 17.23 5.08
CA ALA A 92 -0.40 18.06 5.63
C ALA A 92 0.99 17.69 5.10
N LEU A 93 1.18 16.45 4.63
CA LEU A 93 2.41 15.96 4.00
C LEU A 93 2.37 16.06 2.47
N GLY A 94 1.28 16.50 1.87
CA GLY A 94 1.08 16.56 0.42
C GLY A 94 0.95 15.20 -0.24
N ALA A 95 0.55 14.17 0.51
CA ALA A 95 0.32 12.83 -0.03
C ALA A 95 -0.94 12.79 -0.90
N SER A 96 -0.88 12.06 -2.02
CA SER A 96 -2.00 11.93 -2.96
C SER A 96 -3.08 10.97 -2.44
N SER A 97 -2.74 10.08 -1.52
CA SER A 97 -3.67 9.06 -1.04
C SER A 97 -3.40 8.57 0.40
N VAL A 98 -4.46 8.03 1.01
CA VAL A 98 -4.38 7.10 2.14
C VAL A 98 -4.89 5.76 1.65
N TYR A 99 -4.10 4.69 1.78
CA TYR A 99 -4.60 3.35 1.52
C TYR A 99 -4.68 2.54 2.81
N LEU A 100 -5.62 1.59 2.84
CA LEU A 100 -5.95 0.91 4.07
C LEU A 100 -6.28 -0.58 3.90
N GLN A 101 -6.01 -1.34 4.96
CA GLN A 101 -6.66 -2.59 5.27
C GLN A 101 -7.94 -2.28 6.07
N THR A 102 -9.01 -3.04 5.79
CA THR A 102 -10.37 -2.75 6.31
C THR A 102 -10.55 -3.00 7.80
N GLY A 103 -9.71 -3.84 8.39
CA GLY A 103 -9.99 -4.54 9.66
C GLY A 103 -10.64 -5.90 9.42
N GLY A 104 -10.56 -6.78 10.41
CA GLY A 104 -11.19 -8.09 10.37
C GLY A 104 -12.71 -8.00 10.42
N ARG A 105 -13.40 -9.04 9.94
CA ARG A 105 -14.87 -9.08 9.91
C ARG A 105 -15.51 -9.53 11.23
N GLY A 106 -14.73 -10.09 12.15
CA GLY A 106 -15.30 -10.72 13.34
C GLY A 106 -16.26 -11.86 13.00
N TYR A 107 -17.47 -11.81 13.53
CA TYR A 107 -18.53 -12.80 13.28
C TYR A 107 -19.44 -12.47 12.08
N LEU A 108 -19.20 -11.35 11.38
CA LEU A 108 -20.01 -10.95 10.23
C LEU A 108 -19.74 -11.84 9.02
N THR A 109 -20.75 -11.99 8.14
CA THR A 109 -20.50 -12.47 6.78
C THR A 109 -19.69 -11.44 5.99
N TRP A 110 -19.17 -11.82 4.83
CA TRP A 110 -18.44 -10.86 3.99
C TRP A 110 -19.30 -9.65 3.61
N GLU A 111 -20.56 -9.90 3.20
CA GLU A 111 -21.52 -8.88 2.78
C GLU A 111 -21.85 -7.91 3.92
N GLN A 112 -22.09 -8.45 5.13
CA GLN A 112 -22.34 -7.65 6.32
C GLN A 112 -21.11 -6.80 6.70
N ALA A 113 -19.92 -7.38 6.58
CA ALA A 113 -18.66 -6.65 6.84
C ALA A 113 -18.42 -5.56 5.80
N ALA A 114 -18.69 -5.81 4.52
CA ALA A 114 -18.61 -4.82 3.44
C ALA A 114 -19.59 -3.66 3.64
N GLU A 115 -20.85 -3.96 4.01
CA GLU A 115 -21.85 -2.96 4.37
C GLU A 115 -21.38 -2.11 5.56
N ARG A 116 -20.88 -2.77 6.61
CA ARG A 116 -20.38 -2.11 7.81
C ARG A 116 -19.18 -1.21 7.52
N PHE A 117 -18.21 -1.72 6.74
CA PHE A 117 -17.05 -0.94 6.29
C PHE A 117 -17.50 0.29 5.50
N THR A 118 -18.38 0.12 4.53
CA THR A 118 -18.91 1.21 3.70
C THR A 118 -19.56 2.30 4.55
N ALA A 119 -20.38 1.91 5.54
CA ALA A 119 -21.01 2.86 6.44
C ALA A 119 -20.02 3.63 7.31
N LEU A 120 -19.00 2.95 7.84
CA LEU A 120 -17.98 3.56 8.70
C LEU A 120 -17.03 4.48 7.92
N ILE A 121 -16.72 4.17 6.65
CA ILE A 121 -15.77 4.95 5.85
C ILE A 121 -16.41 6.15 5.14
N ALA A 122 -17.73 6.19 4.98
CA ALA A 122 -18.41 7.24 4.24
C ALA A 122 -18.08 8.68 4.68
N PRO A 123 -18.00 9.02 5.98
CA PRO A 123 -17.57 10.35 6.42
C PRO A 123 -16.12 10.67 6.00
N CYS A 124 -15.26 9.65 5.97
CA CYS A 124 -13.84 9.79 5.63
C CYS A 124 -13.64 10.09 4.14
N THR A 125 -14.42 9.46 3.26
CA THR A 125 -14.31 9.69 1.81
C THR A 125 -14.65 11.13 1.45
N ALA A 126 -15.69 11.70 2.08
CA ALA A 126 -16.06 13.11 1.88
C ALA A 126 -14.96 14.08 2.39
N ALA A 127 -14.40 13.81 3.58
CA ALA A 127 -13.34 14.62 4.17
C ALA A 127 -12.05 14.56 3.32
N ALA A 128 -11.68 13.38 2.83
CA ALA A 128 -10.52 13.17 1.97
C ALA A 128 -10.66 13.94 0.64
N ALA A 129 -11.81 13.81 -0.02
CA ALA A 129 -12.10 14.53 -1.26
C ALA A 129 -11.99 16.06 -1.09
N ALA A 130 -12.46 16.59 0.03
CA ALA A 130 -12.35 18.03 0.34
C ALA A 130 -10.90 18.50 0.50
N GLN A 131 -9.97 17.60 0.83
CA GLN A 131 -8.54 17.87 1.01
C GLN A 131 -7.67 17.41 -0.18
N GLY A 132 -8.30 16.93 -1.27
CA GLY A 132 -7.58 16.41 -2.44
C GLY A 132 -6.86 15.09 -2.20
N VAL A 133 -7.20 14.35 -1.15
CA VAL A 133 -6.64 13.05 -0.81
C VAL A 133 -7.58 11.93 -1.29
N ARG A 134 -7.04 10.90 -1.93
CA ARG A 134 -7.81 9.71 -2.32
C ARG A 134 -7.77 8.67 -1.20
N VAL A 135 -8.90 8.03 -0.92
CA VAL A 135 -8.94 6.84 -0.07
C VAL A 135 -8.89 5.61 -0.96
N LEU A 136 -8.00 4.67 -0.66
CA LEU A 136 -7.81 3.43 -1.41
C LEU A 136 -7.96 2.22 -0.47
N VAL A 137 -8.47 1.12 -0.97
CA VAL A 137 -8.44 -0.18 -0.29
C VAL A 137 -7.42 -1.10 -0.96
N GLU A 138 -6.63 -1.79 -0.16
CA GLU A 138 -5.64 -2.77 -0.60
C GLU A 138 -6.27 -4.15 -0.74
N ASN A 139 -5.77 -5.01 -1.62
CA ASN A 139 -6.01 -6.45 -1.56
C ASN A 139 -4.90 -7.11 -0.73
N ALA A 140 -5.25 -8.01 0.17
CA ALA A 140 -4.27 -8.67 1.03
C ALA A 140 -4.45 -10.19 1.06
N SER A 141 -3.38 -10.92 1.36
CA SER A 141 -3.44 -12.37 1.52
C SER A 141 -4.49 -12.79 2.55
N SER A 142 -5.16 -13.92 2.33
CA SER A 142 -6.09 -14.53 3.30
C SER A 142 -5.46 -14.90 4.65
N PHE A 143 -4.14 -14.92 4.75
CA PHE A 143 -3.45 -15.01 6.04
C PHE A 143 -3.65 -13.76 6.93
N ASN A 144 -4.12 -12.67 6.36
CA ASN A 144 -4.42 -11.40 7.05
C ASN A 144 -5.92 -11.24 7.35
N ALA A 145 -6.67 -12.35 7.51
CA ALA A 145 -8.12 -12.32 7.76
C ALA A 145 -8.51 -11.65 9.09
N ASP A 146 -7.57 -11.50 10.01
CA ASP A 146 -7.73 -10.77 11.27
C ASP A 146 -7.69 -9.25 11.10
N ILE A 147 -7.12 -8.75 10.00
CA ILE A 147 -6.98 -7.30 9.74
C ILE A 147 -7.60 -6.86 8.41
N HIS A 148 -8.23 -7.78 7.66
CA HIS A 148 -8.77 -7.46 6.35
C HIS A 148 -9.91 -8.38 5.92
N ILE A 149 -10.77 -7.91 4.97
CA ILE A 149 -11.87 -8.71 4.40
C ILE A 149 -11.75 -8.92 2.88
N ALA A 150 -10.88 -8.20 2.18
CA ALA A 150 -10.70 -8.30 0.74
C ALA A 150 -9.41 -9.06 0.40
N HIS A 151 -9.54 -10.33 -0.01
CA HIS A 151 -8.41 -11.25 -0.16
C HIS A 151 -8.08 -11.61 -1.62
N THR A 152 -8.93 -11.22 -2.55
CA THR A 152 -8.69 -11.32 -3.99
C THR A 152 -8.82 -9.94 -4.63
N LEU A 153 -8.21 -9.75 -5.80
CA LEU A 153 -8.41 -8.51 -6.54
C LEU A 153 -9.89 -8.32 -6.93
N ALA A 154 -10.59 -9.41 -7.26
CA ALA A 154 -12.01 -9.36 -7.57
C ALA A 154 -12.88 -8.88 -6.39
N ASP A 155 -12.63 -9.41 -5.17
CA ASP A 155 -13.33 -8.96 -3.95
C ASP A 155 -13.01 -7.50 -3.64
N THR A 156 -11.75 -7.10 -3.85
CA THR A 156 -11.29 -5.73 -3.58
C THR A 156 -11.92 -4.72 -4.54
N ILE A 157 -12.05 -5.06 -5.82
CA ILE A 157 -12.79 -4.25 -6.80
C ILE A 157 -14.23 -4.07 -6.34
N THR A 158 -14.91 -5.17 -5.99
CA THR A 158 -16.30 -5.13 -5.51
C THR A 158 -16.43 -4.24 -4.27
N LEU A 159 -15.53 -4.38 -3.30
CA LEU A 159 -15.55 -3.58 -2.08
C LEU A 159 -15.29 -2.10 -2.35
N ALA A 160 -14.35 -1.79 -3.23
CA ALA A 160 -14.03 -0.41 -3.62
C ALA A 160 -15.21 0.27 -4.33
N GLU A 161 -15.91 -0.45 -5.22
CA GLU A 161 -17.13 0.02 -5.89
C GLU A 161 -18.26 0.30 -4.88
N LEU A 162 -18.49 -0.61 -3.93
CA LEU A 162 -19.49 -0.45 -2.87
C LEU A 162 -19.20 0.76 -1.97
N ALA A 163 -17.93 0.97 -1.63
CA ALA A 163 -17.50 2.04 -0.74
C ALA A 163 -17.24 3.38 -1.45
N GLY A 164 -17.24 3.41 -2.79
CA GLY A 164 -16.94 4.60 -3.58
C GLY A 164 -15.49 5.10 -3.42
N ILE A 165 -14.53 4.20 -3.27
CA ILE A 165 -13.10 4.48 -3.06
C ILE A 165 -12.22 3.86 -4.15
N GLY A 166 -10.94 4.18 -4.15
CA GLY A 166 -9.97 3.62 -5.10
C GLY A 166 -9.30 2.34 -4.61
N LEU A 167 -8.32 1.88 -5.40
CA LEU A 167 -7.58 0.64 -5.17
C LEU A 167 -6.09 0.90 -4.94
N CYS A 168 -5.50 0.16 -4.00
CA CYS A 168 -4.09 -0.14 -3.90
C CYS A 168 -3.91 -1.61 -4.25
N ILE A 169 -3.22 -1.93 -5.35
CA ILE A 169 -3.05 -3.33 -5.79
C ILE A 169 -1.73 -3.87 -5.27
N GLU A 170 -1.80 -4.93 -4.45
CA GLU A 170 -0.64 -5.66 -3.91
C GLU A 170 -0.44 -6.98 -4.68
N TRP A 171 0.67 -7.09 -5.41
CA TRP A 171 0.93 -8.21 -6.32
C TRP A 171 1.12 -9.53 -5.60
N HIS A 172 1.77 -9.53 -4.45
CA HIS A 172 2.03 -10.75 -3.69
C HIS A 172 0.74 -11.48 -3.30
N ALA A 173 -0.37 -10.75 -3.14
CA ALA A 173 -1.66 -11.34 -2.79
C ALA A 173 -2.46 -11.83 -4.00
N CYS A 174 -2.29 -11.23 -5.20
CA CYS A 174 -3.17 -11.49 -6.34
C CYS A 174 -2.49 -12.05 -7.60
N TRP A 175 -1.16 -12.19 -7.65
CA TRP A 175 -0.44 -12.60 -8.86
C TRP A 175 -0.87 -13.94 -9.47
N MET A 176 -1.46 -14.82 -8.66
CA MET A 176 -1.94 -16.15 -9.08
C MET A 176 -3.44 -16.19 -9.43
N GLU A 177 -4.14 -15.06 -9.36
CA GLU A 177 -5.58 -15.07 -9.64
C GLU A 177 -5.89 -15.45 -11.09
N ALA A 178 -6.94 -16.26 -11.26
CA ALA A 178 -7.44 -16.59 -12.58
C ALA A 178 -8.02 -15.35 -13.26
N GLY A 179 -7.69 -15.14 -14.54
CA GLY A 179 -8.18 -13.98 -15.28
C GLY A 179 -7.54 -12.65 -14.91
N LEU A 180 -6.39 -12.64 -14.23
CA LEU A 180 -5.73 -11.45 -13.69
C LEU A 180 -5.64 -10.29 -14.71
N LYS A 181 -5.28 -10.57 -15.99
CA LYS A 181 -5.22 -9.51 -17.01
C LYS A 181 -6.56 -8.80 -17.26
N ALA A 182 -7.68 -9.53 -17.16
CA ALA A 182 -9.01 -8.94 -17.31
C ALA A 182 -9.39 -8.12 -16.04
N LEU A 183 -9.09 -8.64 -14.87
CA LEU A 183 -9.28 -7.93 -13.60
C LEU A 183 -8.47 -6.64 -13.55
N LEU A 184 -7.23 -6.64 -14.04
CA LEU A 184 -6.40 -5.44 -14.13
C LEU A 184 -7.02 -4.36 -15.01
N ARG A 185 -7.56 -4.71 -16.17
CA ARG A 185 -8.26 -3.74 -17.03
C ARG A 185 -9.45 -3.09 -16.35
N GLN A 186 -10.17 -3.84 -15.49
CA GLN A 186 -11.28 -3.30 -14.69
C GLN A 186 -10.74 -2.42 -13.55
N ALA A 187 -9.69 -2.84 -12.87
CA ALA A 187 -9.14 -2.20 -11.68
C ALA A 187 -8.40 -0.88 -11.97
N ILE A 188 -7.64 -0.81 -13.07
CA ILE A 188 -6.73 0.31 -13.37
C ILE A 188 -7.40 1.69 -13.27
N PRO A 189 -8.62 1.93 -13.80
CA PRO A 189 -9.25 3.25 -13.68
C PRO A 189 -9.49 3.72 -12.24
N MET A 190 -9.54 2.79 -11.28
CA MET A 190 -9.74 3.07 -9.86
C MET A 190 -8.43 3.02 -9.06
N THR A 191 -7.34 2.51 -9.66
CA THR A 191 -6.07 2.27 -8.96
C THR A 191 -5.30 3.57 -8.73
N GLY A 192 -4.94 3.83 -7.48
CA GLY A 192 -4.09 4.96 -7.08
C GLY A 192 -2.66 4.56 -6.79
N LEU A 193 -2.43 3.32 -6.35
CA LEU A 193 -1.10 2.82 -5.98
C LEU A 193 -0.97 1.35 -6.36
N MET A 194 0.25 0.93 -6.71
CA MET A 194 0.59 -0.49 -6.90
C MET A 194 1.80 -0.86 -6.08
N GLN A 195 1.68 -1.96 -5.34
CA GLN A 195 2.76 -2.47 -4.50
C GLN A 195 3.46 -3.64 -5.17
N VAL A 196 4.79 -3.57 -5.19
CA VAL A 196 5.66 -4.53 -5.87
C VAL A 196 6.56 -5.23 -4.87
N SER A 197 6.47 -6.54 -4.87
CA SER A 197 7.40 -7.45 -4.20
C SER A 197 7.45 -8.76 -4.97
N ASP A 198 8.19 -9.75 -4.46
CA ASP A 198 8.26 -11.09 -5.04
C ASP A 198 7.91 -12.15 -4.01
N TYR A 199 7.72 -13.39 -4.45
CA TYR A 199 7.37 -14.54 -3.63
C TYR A 199 8.26 -15.73 -3.94
N VAL A 200 8.87 -16.33 -2.92
CA VAL A 200 9.65 -17.57 -3.06
C VAL A 200 8.78 -18.77 -2.77
N LEU A 201 8.74 -19.72 -3.71
CA LEU A 201 7.97 -20.96 -3.53
C LEU A 201 8.37 -21.69 -2.26
N GLY A 202 7.37 -22.06 -1.48
CA GLY A 202 7.57 -22.75 -0.21
C GLY A 202 7.51 -21.85 1.03
N ASP A 203 7.59 -20.53 0.88
CA ASP A 203 7.33 -19.60 1.98
C ASP A 203 5.85 -19.65 2.36
N ARG A 204 5.56 -19.92 3.65
CA ARG A 204 4.19 -20.11 4.16
C ARG A 204 3.90 -19.26 5.40
N THR A 205 4.65 -18.19 5.56
CA THR A 205 4.44 -17.22 6.64
C THR A 205 3.81 -15.95 6.09
N ALA A 206 3.17 -15.16 6.92
CA ALA A 206 2.76 -13.80 6.60
C ALA A 206 3.35 -12.87 7.67
N PRO A 207 4.09 -11.84 7.27
CA PRO A 207 4.52 -11.50 5.89
C PRO A 207 5.70 -12.36 5.39
N CYS A 208 5.80 -12.53 4.05
CA CYS A 208 6.87 -13.32 3.42
C CYS A 208 7.31 -12.74 2.07
N ARG A 209 7.50 -11.42 2.00
CA ARG A 209 7.95 -10.77 0.77
C ARG A 209 9.39 -11.14 0.43
N ALA A 210 9.70 -11.16 -0.86
CA ALA A 210 11.05 -11.27 -1.40
C ALA A 210 11.38 -10.07 -2.27
N VAL A 211 12.66 -9.83 -2.49
CA VAL A 211 13.13 -8.80 -3.43
C VAL A 211 12.74 -9.20 -4.85
N PRO A 212 12.20 -8.29 -5.68
CA PRO A 212 11.91 -8.52 -7.09
C PRO A 212 13.04 -9.20 -7.84
N GLY A 213 12.75 -10.35 -8.46
CA GLY A 213 13.70 -11.21 -9.15
C GLY A 213 14.31 -12.35 -8.32
N ASP A 214 14.02 -12.44 -7.03
CA ASP A 214 14.44 -13.58 -6.19
C ASP A 214 13.37 -14.67 -6.13
N GLY A 215 12.16 -14.39 -6.57
CA GLY A 215 11.02 -15.28 -6.49
C GLY A 215 10.47 -15.72 -7.84
N VAL A 216 9.18 -16.00 -7.86
CA VAL A 216 8.49 -16.61 -9.01
C VAL A 216 7.37 -15.74 -9.58
N ILE A 217 7.11 -14.56 -9.03
CA ILE A 217 6.12 -13.64 -9.59
C ILE A 217 6.61 -13.18 -10.98
N PRO A 218 5.84 -13.38 -12.04
CA PRO A 218 6.27 -13.00 -13.40
C PRO A 218 6.13 -11.47 -13.60
N LEU A 219 6.97 -10.70 -12.88
CA LEU A 219 6.87 -9.24 -12.78
C LEU A 219 6.94 -8.54 -14.14
N ASP A 220 7.84 -8.96 -15.04
CA ASP A 220 7.92 -8.38 -16.40
C ASP A 220 6.57 -8.45 -17.13
N ARG A 221 5.90 -9.61 -17.05
CA ARG A 221 4.59 -9.80 -17.70
C ARG A 221 3.50 -8.98 -17.01
N ILE A 222 3.43 -9.03 -15.69
CA ILE A 222 2.38 -8.34 -14.91
C ILE A 222 2.52 -6.82 -15.07
N LEU A 223 3.73 -6.28 -14.93
CA LEU A 223 3.96 -4.84 -15.12
C LEU A 223 3.70 -4.42 -16.57
N GLY A 224 4.02 -5.27 -17.55
CA GLY A 224 3.64 -5.05 -18.95
C GLY A 224 2.13 -4.98 -19.15
N ASP A 225 1.36 -5.93 -18.59
CA ASP A 225 -0.11 -5.95 -18.66
C ASP A 225 -0.72 -4.70 -18.00
N VAL A 226 -0.13 -4.21 -16.91
CA VAL A 226 -0.54 -2.99 -16.19
C VAL A 226 -0.30 -1.73 -17.02
N LEU A 227 0.87 -1.61 -17.63
CA LEU A 227 1.19 -0.48 -18.51
C LEU A 227 0.30 -0.49 -19.75
N GLU A 228 0.08 -1.66 -20.37
CA GLU A 228 -0.88 -1.83 -21.48
C GLU A 228 -2.32 -1.39 -21.09
N ALA A 229 -2.71 -1.63 -19.83
CA ALA A 229 -4.01 -1.20 -19.30
C ALA A 229 -4.08 0.30 -18.97
N GLY A 230 -2.98 1.05 -19.11
CA GLY A 230 -2.94 2.51 -18.95
C GLY A 230 -2.63 3.00 -17.54
N TYR A 231 -1.99 2.21 -16.69
CA TYR A 231 -1.55 2.70 -15.38
C TYR A 231 -0.36 3.67 -15.52
N GLU A 232 -0.50 4.86 -14.96
CA GLU A 232 0.51 5.92 -15.00
C GLU A 232 1.10 6.27 -13.62
N GLY A 233 0.61 5.63 -12.55
CA GLY A 233 1.01 5.91 -11.15
C GLY A 233 2.35 5.28 -10.74
N VAL A 234 2.61 5.34 -9.44
CA VAL A 234 3.83 4.87 -8.79
C VAL A 234 3.78 3.36 -8.52
N PHE A 235 4.90 2.69 -8.69
CA PHE A 235 5.15 1.31 -8.27
C PHE A 235 5.90 1.33 -6.94
N ASP A 236 5.17 1.11 -5.85
CA ASP A 236 5.65 1.18 -4.48
C ASP A 236 6.24 -0.17 -4.05
N ILE A 237 7.49 -0.19 -3.65
CA ILE A 237 8.18 -1.42 -3.24
C ILE A 237 7.87 -1.69 -1.78
N GLU A 238 7.04 -2.71 -1.52
CA GLU A 238 6.70 -3.15 -0.19
C GLU A 238 7.45 -4.43 0.17
N LEU A 239 8.41 -4.32 1.07
CA LEU A 239 9.24 -5.43 1.50
C LEU A 239 9.17 -5.62 3.01
N VAL A 240 8.74 -6.79 3.44
CA VAL A 240 8.65 -7.16 4.85
C VAL A 240 8.69 -8.69 5.01
N GLY A 241 9.28 -9.15 6.08
CA GLY A 241 9.34 -10.57 6.41
C GLY A 241 10.76 -11.09 6.63
N PRO A 242 10.91 -12.39 6.95
CA PRO A 242 12.18 -12.98 7.41
C PRO A 242 13.34 -12.84 6.40
N ARG A 243 13.06 -12.94 5.10
CA ARG A 243 14.10 -12.79 4.05
C ARG A 243 14.67 -11.38 4.02
N ILE A 244 13.79 -10.39 4.15
CA ILE A 244 14.18 -8.97 4.15
C ILE A 244 14.95 -8.64 5.43
N ALA A 245 14.52 -9.16 6.57
CA ALA A 245 15.24 -9.00 7.84
C ALA A 245 16.63 -9.64 7.79
N ALA A 246 16.76 -10.81 7.17
CA ALA A 246 18.04 -11.51 7.03
C ALA A 246 19.04 -10.80 6.11
N GLU A 247 18.57 -10.18 5.01
CA GLU A 247 19.41 -9.39 4.10
C GLU A 247 19.72 -7.99 4.68
N GLY A 248 18.82 -7.47 5.50
CA GLY A 248 18.82 -6.10 5.99
C GLY A 248 18.03 -5.14 5.08
N ALA A 249 17.13 -4.35 5.68
CA ALA A 249 16.19 -3.50 4.98
C ALA A 249 16.85 -2.59 3.92
N ARG A 250 17.98 -1.96 4.26
CA ARG A 250 18.69 -1.03 3.36
C ARG A 250 19.27 -1.71 2.12
N ALA A 251 19.80 -2.92 2.25
CA ALA A 251 20.34 -3.68 1.14
C ALA A 251 19.22 -4.21 0.24
N ALA A 252 18.21 -4.84 0.84
CA ALA A 252 17.06 -5.40 0.15
C ALA A 252 16.29 -4.34 -0.66
N THR A 253 15.96 -3.21 -0.04
CA THR A 253 15.18 -2.14 -0.70
C THR A 253 15.96 -1.44 -1.81
N ARG A 254 17.28 -1.23 -1.65
CA ARG A 254 18.13 -0.71 -2.74
C ARG A 254 18.13 -1.65 -3.94
N ARG A 255 18.34 -2.94 -3.72
CA ARG A 255 18.35 -3.97 -4.78
C ARG A 255 16.98 -4.07 -5.45
N ALA A 256 15.91 -4.04 -4.69
CA ALA A 256 14.54 -4.05 -5.20
C ALA A 256 14.27 -2.82 -6.09
N ALA A 257 14.62 -1.63 -5.63
CA ALA A 257 14.45 -0.39 -6.38
C ALA A 257 15.21 -0.42 -7.71
N GLN A 258 16.43 -0.95 -7.73
CA GLN A 258 17.21 -1.16 -8.96
C GLN A 258 16.51 -2.13 -9.91
N ARG A 259 16.05 -3.30 -9.41
CA ARG A 259 15.37 -4.32 -10.23
C ARG A 259 14.07 -3.81 -10.84
N VAL A 260 13.22 -3.18 -10.06
CA VAL A 260 11.96 -2.60 -10.57
C VAL A 260 12.25 -1.49 -11.59
N SER A 261 13.25 -0.65 -11.33
CA SER A 261 13.72 0.38 -12.26
C SER A 261 14.15 -0.21 -13.61
N GLU A 262 14.93 -1.29 -13.59
CA GLU A 262 15.39 -2.01 -14.80
C GLU A 262 14.20 -2.57 -15.58
N ILE A 263 13.20 -3.16 -14.89
CA ILE A 263 12.00 -3.70 -15.54
C ILE A 263 11.20 -2.58 -16.19
N LEU A 264 10.90 -1.51 -15.48
CA LEU A 264 10.12 -0.38 -16.00
C LEU A 264 10.82 0.28 -17.20
N THR A 265 12.14 0.50 -17.12
CA THR A 265 12.93 1.05 -18.23
C THR A 265 12.87 0.15 -19.47
N ARG A 266 12.97 -1.19 -19.29
CA ARG A 266 12.88 -2.16 -20.39
C ARG A 266 11.50 -2.19 -21.01
N LEU A 267 10.45 -1.97 -20.23
CA LEU A 267 9.06 -1.91 -20.69
C LEU A 267 8.69 -0.54 -21.30
N GLY A 268 9.55 0.46 -21.23
CA GLY A 268 9.32 1.80 -21.80
C GLY A 268 8.33 2.65 -21.00
N ALA A 269 8.24 2.45 -19.67
CA ALA A 269 7.29 3.12 -18.78
C ALA A 269 7.66 4.59 -18.51
#